data_38ad2cc2a5c0689d2acf388ace5f0c2e
#
_entry.id   38ad2cc2a5c0689d2acf388ace5f0c2e
#
_cell.length_a   1.000
_cell.length_b   1.000
_cell.length_c   1.000
_cell.angle_alpha   90.00
_cell.angle_beta   90.00
_cell.angle_gamma   90.00
#
_symmetry.space_group_name_H-M   'P 1'
#
loop_
_entity.id
_entity.type
_entity.pdbx_description
1 polymer ?
#
loop_
_entity_poly.entity_id
_entity_poly.type
_entity_poly.pdbx_seq_one_letter_code
_entity_poly.pdbx_strand_id
1 'polypeptide(L)'
;GAQGPDISVIPSIAIKQVEVLRDGAAAQYGSDAIAGVMNFVLKDDSEGGTLSVRRGEYYEGDGTSTEVSGNLGMPFTKDGFANVSFQYKNADATSRSVQRPDAAAFGAAGLDVANPAQIWGSPEINDDITIFGNVGLDLGDDKEFYMFGNYSERDVRGGFYYRNPHTRGTVYSLDGGSTLLVGDLTPGPVGQINTGLGLGDGVDCPVIPITSANVTSQQNYIDGVQNDANCFAFNELIPEGFTPNFGGNIADTSLTIGTKGEFKDGFADGVLYDLSGSVGRSESQYVIYNTLNASLGPTTP
;
A
#
# COMPACT_ATOMS: atom_id res chain seq x y z
N GLY A 1 1.74 -10.46 12.46
CA GLY A 1 0.32 -10.72 12.62
C GLY A 1 -0.27 -11.18 11.30
N ALA A 2 -1.22 -12.09 11.32
CA ALA A 2 -1.94 -12.47 10.12
C ALA A 2 -2.72 -11.24 9.61
N GLN A 3 -2.55 -10.89 8.35
CA GLN A 3 -3.42 -9.93 7.68
C GLN A 3 -4.67 -10.70 7.23
N GLY A 4 -5.84 -10.08 7.38
CA GLY A 4 -7.07 -10.61 6.82
C GLY A 4 -7.03 -10.60 5.29
N PRO A 5 -7.93 -11.36 4.63
CA PRO A 5 -8.06 -11.31 3.18
C PRO A 5 -8.46 -9.91 2.69
N ASP A 6 -7.95 -9.52 1.53
CA ASP A 6 -8.39 -8.28 0.90
C ASP A 6 -9.76 -8.46 0.25
N ILE A 7 -10.79 -7.95 0.91
CA ILE A 7 -12.17 -8.02 0.40
C ILE A 7 -12.47 -6.98 -0.68
N SER A 8 -11.56 -6.04 -0.95
CA SER A 8 -11.75 -5.01 -1.98
C SER A 8 -11.71 -5.58 -3.40
N VAL A 9 -11.22 -6.80 -3.57
CA VAL A 9 -11.23 -7.53 -4.85
C VAL A 9 -12.65 -7.97 -5.26
N ILE A 10 -13.64 -7.88 -4.38
CA ILE A 10 -15.04 -8.13 -4.69
C ILE A 10 -15.75 -6.78 -4.83
N PRO A 11 -16.05 -6.32 -6.05
CA PRO A 11 -16.72 -5.03 -6.23
C PRO A 11 -18.11 -5.06 -5.63
N SER A 12 -18.51 -3.98 -4.94
CA SER A 12 -19.80 -3.93 -4.24
C SER A 12 -20.99 -4.20 -5.15
N ILE A 13 -20.86 -3.88 -6.44
CA ILE A 13 -21.90 -4.13 -7.45
C ILE A 13 -22.09 -5.63 -7.77
N ALA A 14 -21.11 -6.50 -7.44
CA ALA A 14 -21.21 -7.95 -7.59
C ALA A 14 -21.93 -8.61 -6.42
N ILE A 15 -22.14 -7.88 -5.32
CA ILE A 15 -22.71 -8.42 -4.08
C ILE A 15 -24.23 -8.27 -4.10
N LYS A 16 -24.94 -9.37 -3.88
CA LYS A 16 -26.39 -9.42 -3.72
C LYS A 16 -26.80 -9.02 -2.30
N GLN A 17 -26.12 -9.60 -1.31
CA GLN A 17 -26.34 -9.31 0.11
C GLN A 17 -25.11 -9.69 0.95
N VAL A 18 -25.00 -9.11 2.13
CA VAL A 18 -24.02 -9.48 3.14
C VAL A 18 -24.75 -10.03 4.35
N GLU A 19 -24.40 -11.23 4.75
CA GLU A 19 -24.95 -11.91 5.92
C GLU A 19 -23.92 -11.85 7.06
N VAL A 20 -24.39 -11.48 8.24
CA VAL A 20 -23.54 -11.40 9.43
C VAL A 20 -24.05 -12.36 10.49
N LEU A 21 -23.32 -13.44 10.71
CA LEU A 21 -23.58 -14.36 11.82
C LEU A 21 -22.79 -13.88 13.04
N ARG A 22 -23.53 -13.50 14.08
CA ARG A 22 -22.97 -13.11 15.36
C ARG A 22 -23.09 -14.30 16.31
N ASP A 23 -22.02 -14.62 17.02
CA ASP A 23 -21.93 -15.70 18.00
C ASP A 23 -22.17 -17.12 17.46
N GLY A 24 -21.52 -18.11 18.06
CA GLY A 24 -21.77 -19.54 17.81
C GLY A 24 -21.35 -20.06 16.42
N ALA A 25 -20.73 -19.25 15.58
CA ALA A 25 -20.34 -19.62 14.22
C ALA A 25 -19.16 -20.63 14.18
N ALA A 26 -18.40 -20.75 15.26
CA ALA A 26 -17.22 -21.62 15.33
C ALA A 26 -17.54 -23.11 15.12
N ALA A 27 -18.72 -23.57 15.49
CA ALA A 27 -19.13 -24.96 15.30
C ALA A 27 -19.25 -25.33 13.80
N GLN A 28 -19.62 -24.39 12.95
CA GLN A 28 -19.82 -24.60 11.51
C GLN A 28 -18.63 -24.10 10.65
N TYR A 29 -17.98 -23.01 11.07
CA TYR A 29 -16.97 -22.31 10.28
C TYR A 29 -15.54 -22.43 10.84
N GLY A 30 -15.36 -23.21 11.91
CA GLY A 30 -14.05 -23.47 12.50
C GLY A 30 -13.65 -22.48 13.60
N SER A 31 -12.47 -22.71 14.18
CA SER A 31 -11.97 -21.98 15.35
C SER A 31 -11.72 -20.48 15.11
N ASP A 32 -11.57 -20.06 13.88
CA ASP A 32 -11.29 -18.66 13.53
C ASP A 32 -12.56 -17.79 13.57
N ALA A 33 -13.75 -18.42 13.57
CA ALA A 33 -15.05 -17.74 13.63
C ALA A 33 -15.50 -17.41 15.07
N ILE A 34 -14.58 -17.01 15.95
CA ILE A 34 -14.88 -16.72 17.38
C ILE A 34 -15.81 -15.52 17.54
N ALA A 35 -15.58 -14.46 16.78
CA ALA A 35 -16.36 -13.22 16.86
C ALA A 35 -17.57 -13.20 15.93
N GLY A 36 -17.63 -14.12 14.97
CA GLY A 36 -18.68 -14.21 13.96
C GLY A 36 -18.15 -14.47 12.56
N VAL A 37 -19.06 -14.52 11.60
CA VAL A 37 -18.78 -14.74 10.18
C VAL A 37 -19.50 -13.69 9.35
N MET A 38 -18.82 -13.16 8.35
CA MET A 38 -19.43 -12.34 7.30
C MET A 38 -19.43 -13.16 5.99
N ASN A 39 -20.63 -13.42 5.48
CA ASN A 39 -20.83 -14.13 4.22
C ASN A 39 -21.25 -13.13 3.13
N PHE A 40 -20.49 -13.06 2.05
CA PHE A 40 -20.78 -12.23 0.89
C PHE A 40 -21.49 -13.08 -0.16
N VAL A 41 -22.80 -12.89 -0.30
CA VAL A 41 -23.60 -13.57 -1.32
C VAL A 41 -23.48 -12.82 -2.62
N LEU A 42 -23.02 -13.50 -3.66
CA LEU A 42 -22.82 -12.93 -4.99
C LEU A 42 -24.14 -12.84 -5.76
N LYS A 43 -24.22 -11.91 -6.71
CA LYS A 43 -25.32 -11.85 -7.67
C LYS A 43 -25.33 -13.07 -8.57
N ASP A 44 -26.51 -13.60 -8.78
CA ASP A 44 -26.82 -14.83 -9.49
C ASP A 44 -27.91 -14.62 -10.56
N ASP A 45 -28.18 -13.35 -10.90
CA ASP A 45 -29.19 -13.00 -11.90
C ASP A 45 -28.75 -13.52 -13.29
N SER A 46 -29.68 -14.16 -14.00
CA SER A 46 -29.48 -14.65 -15.38
C SER A 46 -29.93 -13.65 -16.46
N GLU A 47 -30.42 -12.48 -16.07
CA GLU A 47 -30.84 -11.41 -16.96
C GLU A 47 -30.75 -10.03 -16.28
N GLY A 48 -30.75 -8.99 -17.10
CA GLY A 48 -30.73 -7.63 -16.61
C GLY A 48 -29.32 -7.14 -16.28
N GLY A 49 -29.24 -5.90 -15.86
CA GLY A 49 -27.96 -5.28 -15.52
C GLY A 49 -28.12 -3.94 -14.85
N THR A 50 -27.03 -3.48 -14.25
CA THR A 50 -26.95 -2.19 -13.56
C THR A 50 -25.67 -1.49 -13.96
N LEU A 51 -25.75 -0.18 -14.24
CA LEU A 51 -24.61 0.72 -14.42
C LEU A 51 -24.68 1.80 -13.37
N SER A 52 -23.59 2.08 -12.69
CA SER A 52 -23.46 3.12 -11.68
C SER A 52 -22.28 4.01 -12.01
N VAL A 53 -22.49 5.32 -11.92
CA VAL A 53 -21.42 6.32 -12.01
C VAL A 53 -21.50 7.17 -10.75
N ARG A 54 -20.41 7.26 -10.02
CA ARG A 54 -20.29 8.08 -8.81
C ARG A 54 -19.16 9.06 -8.98
N ARG A 55 -19.39 10.31 -8.59
CA ARG A 55 -18.36 11.32 -8.46
C ARG A 55 -18.55 12.04 -7.14
N GLY A 56 -17.46 12.22 -6.40
CA GLY A 56 -17.48 12.90 -5.12
C GLY A 56 -16.19 13.67 -4.89
N GLU A 57 -16.26 14.62 -3.97
CA GLU A 57 -15.16 15.45 -3.52
C GLU A 57 -15.42 15.83 -2.06
N TYR A 58 -14.37 15.98 -1.26
CA TYR A 58 -14.53 16.47 0.11
C TYR A 58 -14.77 17.99 0.12
N TYR A 59 -15.43 18.46 1.18
CA TYR A 59 -15.75 19.91 1.34
C TYR A 59 -14.52 20.82 1.38
N GLU A 60 -13.35 20.24 1.66
CA GLU A 60 -12.07 20.94 1.64
C GLU A 60 -11.48 21.14 0.24
N GLY A 61 -12.14 20.61 -0.79
CA GLY A 61 -11.73 20.75 -2.18
C GLY A 61 -10.61 19.79 -2.60
N ASP A 62 -10.51 18.65 -1.93
CA ASP A 62 -9.56 17.57 -2.25
C ASP A 62 -10.24 16.20 -2.30
N GLY A 63 -9.49 15.17 -2.67
CA GLY A 63 -9.97 13.79 -2.68
C GLY A 63 -11.07 13.56 -3.69
N THR A 64 -11.07 14.28 -4.83
CA THR A 64 -11.99 14.01 -5.93
C THR A 64 -11.91 12.54 -6.30
N SER A 65 -13.04 11.85 -6.31
CA SER A 65 -13.11 10.47 -6.74
C SER A 65 -14.15 10.27 -7.82
N THR A 66 -13.82 9.43 -8.79
CA THR A 66 -14.73 9.01 -9.84
C THR A 66 -14.72 7.49 -9.89
N GLU A 67 -15.91 6.90 -9.84
CA GLU A 67 -16.10 5.46 -9.94
C GLU A 67 -17.16 5.15 -10.98
N VAL A 68 -16.85 4.23 -11.88
CA VAL A 68 -17.80 3.65 -12.83
C VAL A 68 -17.86 2.16 -12.55
N SER A 69 -19.04 1.63 -12.29
CA SER A 69 -19.22 0.22 -12.04
C SER A 69 -20.45 -0.32 -12.75
N GLY A 70 -20.39 -1.56 -13.18
CA GLY A 70 -21.46 -2.25 -13.89
C GLY A 70 -21.57 -3.71 -13.48
N ASN A 71 -22.78 -4.23 -13.63
CA ASN A 71 -23.09 -5.63 -13.45
C ASN A 71 -24.06 -6.06 -14.54
N LEU A 72 -23.84 -7.24 -15.10
CA LEU A 72 -24.68 -7.82 -16.16
C LEU A 72 -24.94 -9.29 -15.85
N GLY A 73 -26.21 -9.66 -15.77
CA GLY A 73 -26.66 -11.06 -15.72
C GLY A 73 -26.98 -11.54 -17.12
N MET A 74 -26.57 -12.77 -17.41
CA MET A 74 -26.81 -13.44 -18.69
C MET A 74 -27.20 -14.90 -18.44
N PRO A 75 -28.10 -15.50 -19.23
CA PRO A 75 -28.36 -16.93 -19.15
C PRO A 75 -27.12 -17.72 -19.56
N PHE A 76 -26.74 -18.69 -18.74
CA PHE A 76 -25.75 -19.69 -19.08
C PHE A 76 -26.46 -21.01 -19.28
N THR A 77 -26.77 -21.36 -20.50
CA THR A 77 -27.73 -22.40 -20.86
C THR A 77 -29.18 -22.04 -20.40
N LYS A 78 -30.12 -22.98 -20.49
CA LYS A 78 -31.49 -22.78 -19.97
C LYS A 78 -31.62 -22.95 -18.46
N ASP A 79 -30.61 -23.54 -17.79
CA ASP A 79 -30.67 -23.98 -16.40
C ASP A 79 -29.55 -23.34 -15.55
N GLY A 80 -28.96 -22.24 -16.01
CA GLY A 80 -27.88 -21.57 -15.32
C GLY A 80 -27.79 -20.08 -15.58
N PHE A 81 -26.84 -19.44 -14.91
CA PHE A 81 -26.54 -18.02 -15.01
C PHE A 81 -25.05 -17.77 -15.19
N ALA A 82 -24.72 -16.65 -15.82
CA ALA A 82 -23.43 -16.03 -15.78
C ALA A 82 -23.59 -14.56 -15.42
N ASN A 83 -22.97 -14.14 -14.33
CA ASN A 83 -23.03 -12.78 -13.83
C ASN A 83 -21.64 -12.16 -13.84
N VAL A 84 -21.48 -11.03 -14.52
CA VAL A 84 -20.20 -10.33 -14.65
C VAL A 84 -20.32 -8.93 -14.10
N SER A 85 -19.37 -8.56 -13.29
CA SER A 85 -19.26 -7.22 -12.70
C SER A 85 -17.92 -6.59 -13.07
N PHE A 86 -17.91 -5.27 -13.24
CA PHE A 86 -16.70 -4.49 -13.38
C PHE A 86 -16.77 -3.23 -12.52
N GLN A 87 -15.62 -2.76 -12.11
CA GLN A 87 -15.45 -1.47 -11.43
C GLN A 87 -14.17 -0.82 -11.93
N TYR A 88 -14.25 0.47 -12.17
CA TYR A 88 -13.11 1.33 -12.45
C TYR A 88 -13.18 2.53 -11.53
N LYS A 89 -12.08 2.85 -10.85
CA LYS A 89 -12.04 3.95 -9.91
C LYS A 89 -10.72 4.71 -9.98
N ASN A 90 -10.82 6.03 -9.93
CA ASN A 90 -9.73 6.96 -9.64
C ASN A 90 -10.09 7.80 -8.43
N ALA A 91 -9.10 8.12 -7.60
CA ALA A 91 -9.30 9.02 -6.47
C ALA A 91 -8.02 9.84 -6.22
N ASP A 92 -8.19 11.15 -6.11
CA ASP A 92 -7.11 12.04 -5.72
C ASP A 92 -6.75 11.87 -4.23
N ALA A 93 -5.51 12.16 -3.90
CA ALA A 93 -5.07 12.16 -2.52
C ALA A 93 -5.79 13.22 -1.68
N THR A 94 -5.91 12.96 -0.38
CA THR A 94 -6.37 13.97 0.58
C THR A 94 -5.24 14.39 1.51
N SER A 95 -5.34 15.59 2.08
CA SER A 95 -4.43 16.03 3.12
C SER A 95 -5.17 16.83 4.20
N ARG A 96 -4.95 16.44 5.45
CA ARG A 96 -5.38 17.18 6.65
C ARG A 96 -4.17 17.52 7.53
N SER A 97 -3.00 17.54 6.89
CA SER A 97 -1.73 17.78 7.57
C SER A 97 -1.53 19.25 7.88
N VAL A 98 -0.89 19.50 8.99
CA VAL A 98 -0.36 20.82 9.36
C VAL A 98 1.16 20.75 9.33
N GLN A 99 1.81 21.91 9.15
CA GLN A 99 3.26 21.96 9.13
C GLN A 99 3.85 21.49 10.46
N ARG A 100 4.85 20.65 10.37
CA ARG A 100 5.63 20.18 11.52
C ARG A 100 6.46 21.31 12.10
N PRO A 101 6.60 21.43 13.43
CA PRO A 101 7.39 22.49 14.05
C PRO A 101 8.86 22.50 13.61
N ASP A 102 9.48 21.33 13.46
CA ASP A 102 10.86 21.19 12.98
C ASP A 102 11.01 21.66 11.54
N ALA A 103 10.12 21.24 10.63
CA ALA A 103 10.10 21.69 9.25
C ALA A 103 9.84 23.21 9.13
N ALA A 104 8.93 23.75 9.94
CA ALA A 104 8.67 25.18 9.99
C ALA A 104 9.90 25.97 10.42
N ALA A 105 10.69 25.44 11.37
CA ALA A 105 11.92 26.07 11.84
C ALA A 105 12.98 26.14 10.72
N PHE A 106 13.14 25.08 9.93
CA PHE A 106 14.02 25.07 8.76
C PHE A 106 13.57 26.06 7.67
N GLY A 107 12.26 26.12 7.39
CA GLY A 107 11.71 27.12 6.46
C GLY A 107 11.92 28.55 6.94
N ALA A 108 11.76 28.82 8.24
CA ALA A 108 12.04 30.14 8.84
C ALA A 108 13.53 30.52 8.78
N ALA A 109 14.42 29.52 8.75
CA ALA A 109 15.85 29.71 8.54
C ALA A 109 16.25 29.93 7.08
N GLY A 110 15.29 29.92 6.15
CA GLY A 110 15.49 30.21 4.73
C GLY A 110 15.71 28.97 3.84
N LEU A 111 15.46 27.76 4.35
CA LEU A 111 15.53 26.55 3.54
C LEU A 111 14.18 26.29 2.84
N ASP A 112 14.21 25.73 1.64
CA ASP A 112 13.02 25.46 0.81
C ASP A 112 12.31 24.20 1.25
N VAL A 113 11.68 24.24 2.41
CA VAL A 113 10.92 23.11 2.98
C VAL A 113 9.48 23.16 2.53
N ALA A 114 8.98 22.05 1.99
CA ALA A 114 7.58 21.92 1.63
C ALA A 114 6.64 22.21 2.81
N ASN A 115 5.50 22.82 2.55
CA ASN A 115 4.50 23.13 3.57
C ASN A 115 3.10 22.63 3.15
N PRO A 116 2.59 21.57 3.78
CA PRO A 116 3.20 20.78 4.85
C PRO A 116 4.34 19.87 4.34
N ALA A 117 5.39 19.71 5.12
CA ALA A 117 6.51 18.83 4.80
C ALA A 117 6.14 17.34 4.84
N GLN A 118 5.09 16.99 5.57
CA GLN A 118 4.62 15.62 5.69
C GLN A 118 3.11 15.59 5.50
N ILE A 119 2.64 14.74 4.60
CA ILE A 119 1.23 14.63 4.24
C ILE A 119 0.66 13.33 4.81
N TRP A 120 -0.40 13.47 5.60
CA TRP A 120 -1.26 12.39 6.07
C TRP A 120 -2.65 12.56 5.53
N GLY A 121 -3.13 11.54 4.83
CA GLY A 121 -4.46 11.50 4.25
C GLY A 121 -4.68 10.19 3.50
N SER A 122 -5.76 10.10 2.77
CA SER A 122 -5.99 9.01 1.84
C SER A 122 -4.96 9.07 0.72
N PRO A 123 -4.43 7.95 0.27
CA PRO A 123 -3.54 7.92 -0.87
C PRO A 123 -4.28 8.29 -2.17
N GLU A 124 -3.54 8.71 -3.16
CA GLU A 124 -3.98 8.73 -4.56
C GLU A 124 -4.16 7.30 -5.05
N ILE A 125 -5.25 7.04 -5.75
CA ILE A 125 -5.56 5.75 -6.36
C ILE A 125 -5.75 6.01 -7.86
N ASN A 126 -4.95 5.33 -8.67
CA ASN A 126 -5.01 5.42 -10.11
C ASN A 126 -5.32 4.08 -10.72
N ASP A 127 -6.19 4.09 -11.74
CA ASP A 127 -6.51 2.91 -12.55
C ASP A 127 -6.89 1.67 -11.72
N ASP A 128 -7.68 1.87 -10.65
CA ASP A 128 -8.24 0.75 -9.88
C ASP A 128 -9.32 0.05 -10.73
N ILE A 129 -8.94 -1.07 -11.31
CA ILE A 129 -9.79 -1.91 -12.15
C ILE A 129 -10.10 -3.20 -11.39
N THR A 130 -11.37 -3.55 -11.32
CA THR A 130 -11.80 -4.85 -10.81
C THR A 130 -12.81 -5.47 -11.76
N ILE A 131 -12.59 -6.73 -12.14
CA ILE A 131 -13.53 -7.57 -12.88
C ILE A 131 -13.84 -8.78 -12.01
N PHE A 132 -15.10 -9.11 -11.88
CA PHE A 132 -15.57 -10.25 -11.10
C PHE A 132 -16.61 -11.04 -11.87
N GLY A 133 -16.46 -12.38 -11.90
CA GLY A 133 -17.40 -13.28 -12.54
C GLY A 133 -17.99 -14.28 -11.55
N ASN A 134 -19.27 -14.59 -11.71
CA ASN A 134 -19.98 -15.64 -10.98
C ASN A 134 -20.85 -16.43 -11.95
N VAL A 135 -20.68 -17.75 -12.00
CA VAL A 135 -21.38 -18.65 -12.89
C VAL A 135 -21.94 -19.82 -12.07
N GLY A 136 -23.18 -20.14 -12.30
CA GLY A 136 -23.84 -21.31 -11.73
C GLY A 136 -24.62 -22.07 -12.79
N LEU A 137 -24.68 -23.38 -12.66
CA LEU A 137 -25.40 -24.25 -13.55
C LEU A 137 -26.05 -25.38 -12.75
N ASP A 138 -27.37 -25.49 -12.86
CA ASP A 138 -28.09 -26.65 -12.35
C ASP A 138 -27.84 -27.86 -13.27
N LEU A 139 -27.29 -28.93 -12.69
CA LEU A 139 -26.96 -30.17 -13.38
C LEU A 139 -28.08 -31.21 -13.26
N GLY A 140 -29.19 -30.87 -12.58
CA GLY A 140 -30.26 -31.79 -12.20
C GLY A 140 -29.90 -32.69 -11.02
N ASP A 141 -30.92 -33.39 -10.48
CA ASP A 141 -30.76 -34.29 -9.33
C ASP A 141 -30.12 -33.64 -8.09
N ASP A 142 -30.48 -32.39 -7.81
CA ASP A 142 -29.93 -31.54 -6.73
C ASP A 142 -28.41 -31.37 -6.80
N LYS A 143 -27.85 -31.36 -8.00
CA LYS A 143 -26.43 -31.10 -8.28
C LYS A 143 -26.25 -29.75 -8.93
N GLU A 144 -25.27 -29.04 -8.51
CA GLU A 144 -24.93 -27.70 -9.02
C GLU A 144 -23.44 -27.62 -9.34
N PHE A 145 -23.13 -27.02 -10.46
CA PHE A 145 -21.78 -26.54 -10.80
C PHE A 145 -21.70 -25.05 -10.49
N TYR A 146 -20.60 -24.61 -9.91
CA TYR A 146 -20.32 -23.20 -9.70
C TYR A 146 -18.90 -22.83 -10.05
N MET A 147 -18.72 -21.58 -10.48
CA MET A 147 -17.43 -20.99 -10.76
C MET A 147 -17.49 -19.49 -10.44
N PHE A 148 -16.51 -19.00 -9.69
CA PHE A 148 -16.35 -17.57 -9.50
C PHE A 148 -14.88 -17.17 -9.44
N GLY A 149 -14.60 -15.92 -9.77
CA GLY A 149 -13.25 -15.40 -9.77
C GLY A 149 -13.16 -13.93 -10.02
N ASN A 150 -11.99 -13.38 -9.78
CA ASN A 150 -11.69 -11.97 -9.95
C ASN A 150 -10.37 -11.74 -10.66
N TYR A 151 -10.28 -10.58 -11.27
CA TYR A 151 -9.07 -9.86 -11.59
C TYR A 151 -9.18 -8.46 -11.03
N SER A 152 -8.18 -8.02 -10.30
CA SER A 152 -8.09 -6.64 -9.83
C SER A 152 -6.67 -6.12 -9.97
N GLU A 153 -6.53 -4.85 -10.33
CA GLU A 153 -5.25 -4.16 -10.41
C GLU A 153 -5.45 -2.69 -10.04
N ARG A 154 -4.53 -2.13 -9.27
CA ARG A 154 -4.55 -0.72 -8.91
C ARG A 154 -3.16 -0.16 -8.64
N ASP A 155 -2.96 1.09 -9.00
CA ASP A 155 -1.83 1.88 -8.58
C ASP A 155 -2.20 2.77 -7.39
N VAL A 156 -1.37 2.75 -6.36
CA VAL A 156 -1.55 3.56 -5.15
C VAL A 156 -0.32 4.39 -4.90
N ARG A 157 -0.50 5.69 -4.60
CA ARG A 157 0.58 6.59 -4.23
C ARG A 157 0.20 7.41 -3.00
N GLY A 158 1.00 7.30 -1.95
CA GLY A 158 0.77 7.99 -0.67
C GLY A 158 1.97 8.78 -0.19
N GLY A 159 1.73 9.67 0.75
CA GLY A 159 2.77 10.40 1.46
C GLY A 159 3.54 9.50 2.42
N PHE A 160 4.68 10.01 2.87
CA PHE A 160 5.53 9.32 3.83
C PHE A 160 6.06 10.31 4.87
N TYR A 161 6.92 9.83 5.80
CA TYR A 161 7.49 10.66 6.85
C TYR A 161 8.54 11.63 6.32
N TYR A 162 8.48 12.89 6.75
CA TYR A 162 9.54 13.86 6.53
C TYR A 162 10.87 13.41 7.14
N ARG A 163 11.92 13.55 6.38
CA ARG A 163 13.30 13.23 6.73
C ARG A 163 14.01 14.50 7.16
N ASN A 164 13.97 14.76 8.45
CA ASN A 164 14.62 15.92 9.04
C ASN A 164 16.14 15.91 8.77
N PRO A 165 16.72 17.02 8.27
CA PRO A 165 18.09 17.07 7.79
C PRO A 165 19.18 16.96 8.87
N HIS A 166 18.82 16.89 10.13
CA HIS A 166 19.76 16.71 11.23
C HIS A 166 19.55 15.43 12.01
N THR A 167 18.31 15.01 12.19
CA THR A 167 17.99 13.92 13.13
C THR A 167 17.58 12.61 12.45
N ARG A 168 17.34 12.62 11.14
CA ARG A 168 16.96 11.38 10.46
C ARG A 168 18.07 10.35 10.51
N GLY A 169 17.81 9.26 11.23
CA GLY A 169 18.72 8.13 11.36
C GLY A 169 19.10 7.52 10.02
N THR A 170 20.35 7.10 9.89
CA THR A 170 20.98 6.49 8.71
C THR A 170 21.16 7.39 7.50
N VAL A 171 20.67 8.63 7.51
CA VAL A 171 20.89 9.61 6.45
C VAL A 171 21.70 10.81 6.96
N TYR A 172 21.22 11.42 8.04
CA TYR A 172 21.80 12.64 8.59
C TYR A 172 22.45 12.47 9.96
N SER A 173 22.17 11.35 10.65
CA SER A 173 22.73 11.06 11.96
C SER A 173 22.72 9.55 12.21
N LEU A 174 23.67 9.04 13.01
CA LEU A 174 23.68 7.65 13.46
C LEU A 174 23.46 7.50 14.97
N ASP A 175 23.46 8.59 15.71
CA ASP A 175 23.39 8.64 17.18
C ASP A 175 22.13 9.34 17.71
N GLY A 176 21.05 9.29 16.94
CA GLY A 176 19.76 9.85 17.32
C GLY A 176 19.69 11.38 17.23
N GLY A 177 20.54 12.00 16.44
CA GLY A 177 20.56 13.44 16.23
C GLY A 177 21.48 14.19 17.20
N SER A 178 22.46 13.50 17.77
CA SER A 178 23.49 14.15 18.59
C SER A 178 24.60 14.73 17.74
N THR A 179 24.99 14.01 16.66
CA THR A 179 25.97 14.49 15.69
C THR A 179 25.50 14.24 14.25
N LEU A 180 25.96 15.09 13.32
CA LEU A 180 25.74 14.85 11.88
C LEU A 180 26.55 13.63 11.42
N LEU A 181 25.97 12.89 10.47
CA LEU A 181 26.67 11.86 9.73
C LEU A 181 27.58 12.55 8.70
N VAL A 182 28.88 12.47 8.92
CA VAL A 182 29.90 12.97 8.01
C VAL A 182 30.65 11.76 7.43
N GLY A 183 30.65 11.64 6.11
CA GLY A 183 31.44 10.65 5.39
C GLY A 183 32.87 11.14 5.20
N ASP A 184 33.84 10.31 5.55
CA ASP A 184 35.23 10.51 5.23
C ASP A 184 35.54 9.87 3.87
N LEU A 185 35.88 10.70 2.90
CA LEU A 185 36.22 10.31 1.52
C LEU A 185 37.75 10.25 1.31
N THR A 186 38.54 10.48 2.34
CA THR A 186 40.00 10.43 2.26
C THR A 186 40.45 9.03 1.79
N PRO A 187 41.28 8.93 0.74
CA PRO A 187 41.76 7.65 0.26
C PRO A 187 42.58 6.94 1.34
N GLY A 188 42.04 5.87 1.89
CA GLY A 188 42.75 5.00 2.84
C GLY A 188 43.91 4.24 2.16
N PRO A 189 44.82 3.61 2.93
CA PRO A 189 45.84 2.73 2.39
C PRO A 189 45.19 1.62 1.55
N VAL A 190 45.81 1.28 0.42
CA VAL A 190 45.32 0.24 -0.51
C VAL A 190 45.07 -1.07 0.27
N GLY A 191 43.82 -1.51 0.32
CA GLY A 191 43.40 -2.73 1.00
C GLY A 191 42.71 -2.55 2.35
N GLN A 192 42.64 -1.36 2.90
CA GLN A 192 41.69 -1.02 3.96
C GLN A 192 40.42 -0.48 3.28
N ILE A 193 39.37 -1.26 3.35
CA ILE A 193 38.03 -0.72 3.21
C ILE A 193 37.89 0.20 4.43
N ASN A 194 37.92 1.52 4.18
CA ASN A 194 37.43 2.45 5.19
C ASN A 194 35.98 2.01 5.43
N THR A 195 35.76 1.24 6.49
CA THR A 195 34.43 0.90 6.97
C THR A 195 33.87 2.13 7.66
N GLY A 196 34.20 3.27 7.10
CA GLY A 196 33.66 4.56 7.50
C GLY A 196 32.15 4.59 7.28
N LEU A 197 31.43 3.89 8.13
CA LEU A 197 30.20 4.44 8.65
C LEU A 197 30.63 5.71 9.38
N GLY A 198 31.06 6.69 8.54
CA GLY A 198 31.68 7.91 8.86
C GLY A 198 30.93 8.71 9.91
N LEU A 199 31.20 8.38 11.12
CA LEU A 199 31.30 9.39 12.13
C LEU A 199 32.71 9.94 11.90
N GLY A 200 32.83 11.18 11.39
CA GLY A 200 34.13 11.83 11.35
C GLY A 200 34.82 11.51 12.68
N ASP A 201 35.95 10.87 12.63
CA ASP A 201 36.69 10.49 13.85
C ASP A 201 37.41 11.72 14.46
N GLY A 202 37.27 12.88 13.80
CA GLY A 202 37.89 14.13 14.16
C GLY A 202 39.36 14.23 13.71
N VAL A 203 39.85 13.26 12.92
CA VAL A 203 41.23 13.27 12.38
C VAL A 203 41.22 13.93 10.98
N ASP A 204 40.49 13.34 10.05
CA ASP A 204 40.41 13.81 8.68
C ASP A 204 39.14 14.60 8.42
N CYS A 205 38.00 14.19 9.03
CA CYS A 205 36.72 14.89 8.96
C CYS A 205 36.18 15.22 10.36
N PRO A 206 35.58 16.41 10.54
CA PRO A 206 35.16 16.86 11.85
C PRO A 206 33.92 16.11 12.36
N VAL A 207 33.82 15.98 13.69
CA VAL A 207 32.59 15.62 14.36
C VAL A 207 31.72 16.88 14.51
N ILE A 208 30.52 16.88 13.94
CA ILE A 208 29.63 18.04 13.92
C ILE A 208 28.49 17.81 14.94
N PRO A 209 28.54 18.43 16.14
CA PRO A 209 27.47 18.30 17.12
C PRO A 209 26.21 19.06 16.66
N ILE A 210 25.05 18.44 16.82
CA ILE A 210 23.75 19.07 16.62
C ILE A 210 23.31 19.66 17.96
N THR A 211 23.19 20.99 18.03
CA THR A 211 22.78 21.70 19.22
C THR A 211 21.52 22.52 18.94
N SER A 212 20.81 22.93 20.00
CA SER A 212 19.64 23.80 19.86
C SER A 212 19.96 25.16 19.23
N ALA A 213 21.21 25.61 19.32
CA ALA A 213 21.64 26.90 18.78
C ALA A 213 21.88 26.87 17.26
N ASN A 214 22.19 25.71 16.69
CA ASN A 214 22.56 25.56 15.28
C ASN A 214 21.72 24.57 14.49
N VAL A 215 20.69 24.01 15.08
CA VAL A 215 19.86 22.96 14.47
C VAL A 215 19.19 23.39 13.16
N THR A 216 18.95 24.68 12.98
CA THR A 216 18.33 25.24 11.78
C THR A 216 19.28 26.08 10.94
N SER A 217 20.39 26.58 11.51
CA SER A 217 21.33 27.44 10.81
C SER A 217 22.30 26.68 9.89
N GLN A 218 22.50 25.40 10.17
CA GLN A 218 23.50 24.55 9.51
C GLN A 218 24.95 25.11 9.56
N GLN A 219 25.22 26.05 10.45
CA GLN A 219 26.53 26.73 10.50
C GLN A 219 27.66 25.75 10.80
N ASN A 220 27.44 24.81 11.73
CA ASN A 220 28.44 23.79 12.02
C ASN A 220 28.82 22.95 10.81
N TYR A 221 27.83 22.62 9.98
CA TYR A 221 28.04 21.86 8.76
C TYR A 221 28.83 22.70 7.74
N ILE A 222 28.42 23.94 7.50
CA ILE A 222 29.09 24.86 6.57
C ILE A 222 30.57 25.06 6.98
N ASP A 223 30.82 25.30 8.23
CA ASP A 223 32.16 25.57 8.76
C ASP A 223 33.07 24.33 8.77
N GLY A 224 32.48 23.14 8.96
CA GLY A 224 33.24 21.93 9.18
C GLY A 224 33.40 21.01 7.98
N VAL A 225 32.45 21.01 7.02
CA VAL A 225 32.40 20.01 5.97
C VAL A 225 32.35 20.59 4.56
N GLN A 226 31.47 21.54 4.31
CA GLN A 226 31.12 22.00 2.94
C GLN A 226 32.30 22.39 2.05
N ASN A 227 33.40 22.88 2.63
CA ASN A 227 34.58 23.32 1.90
C ASN A 227 35.71 22.28 1.87
N ASP A 228 35.52 21.10 2.41
CA ASP A 228 36.51 20.03 2.42
C ASP A 228 36.12 18.92 1.43
N ALA A 229 36.90 18.77 0.37
CA ALA A 229 36.65 17.78 -0.68
C ALA A 229 36.77 16.33 -0.20
N ASN A 230 37.34 16.09 0.95
CA ASN A 230 37.49 14.76 1.54
C ASN A 230 36.36 14.41 2.55
N CYS A 231 35.51 15.40 2.88
CA CYS A 231 34.43 15.22 3.83
C CYS A 231 33.10 15.48 3.13
N PHE A 232 32.09 14.66 3.44
CA PHE A 232 30.76 14.76 2.83
C PHE A 232 29.67 14.60 3.88
N ALA A 233 28.62 15.42 3.79
CA ALA A 233 27.38 15.24 4.51
C ALA A 233 26.19 15.38 3.54
N PHE A 234 25.10 14.60 3.74
CA PHE A 234 23.92 14.70 2.88
C PHE A 234 23.24 16.06 2.90
N ASN A 235 23.54 16.89 3.89
CA ASN A 235 23.15 18.30 3.92
C ASN A 235 23.66 19.12 2.74
N GLU A 236 24.70 18.66 2.03
CA GLU A 236 25.19 19.32 0.79
C GLU A 236 24.21 19.15 -0.38
N LEU A 237 23.54 18.00 -0.44
CA LEU A 237 22.62 17.68 -1.51
C LEU A 237 21.19 18.09 -1.18
N ILE A 238 20.78 17.88 0.08
CA ILE A 238 19.41 18.07 0.51
C ILE A 238 19.42 18.74 1.91
N PRO A 239 19.77 20.03 1.96
CA PRO A 239 19.89 20.76 3.22
C PRO A 239 18.57 20.96 3.95
N GLU A 240 17.45 21.00 3.23
CA GLU A 240 16.08 21.15 3.76
C GLU A 240 15.46 19.86 4.29
N GLY A 241 16.16 18.71 4.09
CA GLY A 241 15.54 17.42 4.28
C GLY A 241 14.61 17.06 3.12
N PHE A 242 13.93 15.92 3.23
CA PHE A 242 13.05 15.45 2.15
C PHE A 242 11.89 14.63 2.67
N THR A 243 10.86 14.50 1.85
CA THR A 243 9.72 13.63 2.14
C THR A 243 9.55 12.63 1.00
N PRO A 244 9.82 11.36 1.23
CA PRO A 244 9.54 10.33 0.24
C PRO A 244 8.06 10.20 -0.06
N ASN A 245 7.74 9.67 -1.25
CA ASN A 245 6.43 9.15 -1.57
C ASN A 245 6.52 7.63 -1.69
N PHE A 246 5.59 6.94 -1.11
CA PHE A 246 5.46 5.50 -1.20
C PHE A 246 4.33 5.16 -2.14
N GLY A 247 4.60 4.32 -3.13
CA GLY A 247 3.60 3.88 -4.07
C GLY A 247 3.81 2.44 -4.48
N GLY A 248 2.89 1.91 -5.24
CA GLY A 248 3.01 0.58 -5.79
C GLY A 248 1.80 0.16 -6.59
N ASN A 249 2.03 -0.86 -7.40
CA ASN A 249 1.02 -1.59 -8.12
C ASN A 249 0.67 -2.86 -7.34
N ILE A 250 -0.62 -3.12 -7.18
CA ILE A 250 -1.15 -4.31 -6.52
C ILE A 250 -2.10 -4.98 -7.51
N ALA A 251 -1.84 -6.25 -7.82
CA ALA A 251 -2.67 -7.04 -8.70
C ALA A 251 -3.05 -8.37 -8.04
N ASP A 252 -4.34 -8.72 -8.09
CA ASP A 252 -4.90 -9.93 -7.53
C ASP A 252 -5.77 -10.64 -8.56
N THR A 253 -5.56 -11.95 -8.70
CA THR A 253 -6.37 -12.80 -9.57
C THR A 253 -6.72 -14.07 -8.84
N SER A 254 -7.98 -14.47 -8.88
CA SER A 254 -8.40 -15.77 -8.35
C SER A 254 -9.47 -16.42 -9.19
N LEU A 255 -9.51 -17.75 -9.11
CA LEU A 255 -10.55 -18.56 -9.71
C LEU A 255 -10.86 -19.74 -8.78
N THR A 256 -12.12 -19.94 -8.50
CA THR A 256 -12.65 -21.10 -7.79
C THR A 256 -13.66 -21.80 -8.69
N ILE A 257 -13.55 -23.12 -8.79
CA ILE A 257 -14.46 -23.96 -9.54
C ILE A 257 -14.88 -25.11 -8.62
N GLY A 258 -16.18 -25.43 -8.61
CA GLY A 258 -16.66 -26.50 -7.77
C GLY A 258 -17.98 -27.10 -8.23
N THR A 259 -18.36 -28.18 -7.57
CA THR A 259 -19.65 -28.83 -7.71
C THR A 259 -20.14 -29.25 -6.32
N LYS A 260 -21.41 -29.04 -6.07
CA LYS A 260 -22.07 -29.46 -4.84
C LYS A 260 -23.36 -30.20 -5.15
N GLY A 261 -23.82 -30.98 -4.20
CA GLY A 261 -25.06 -31.73 -4.39
C GLY A 261 -25.29 -32.75 -3.29
N GLU A 262 -26.21 -33.67 -3.57
CA GLU A 262 -26.56 -34.78 -2.71
C GLU A 262 -26.40 -36.11 -3.47
N PHE A 263 -25.82 -37.09 -2.81
CA PHE A 263 -25.83 -38.47 -3.34
C PHE A 263 -27.22 -39.07 -3.20
N LYS A 264 -27.79 -39.53 -4.30
CA LYS A 264 -29.17 -40.08 -4.34
C LYS A 264 -29.24 -41.59 -4.30
N ASP A 265 -28.12 -42.30 -4.34
CA ASP A 265 -28.07 -43.75 -4.44
C ASP A 265 -26.90 -44.35 -3.65
N GLY A 266 -27.06 -45.60 -3.24
CA GLY A 266 -26.03 -46.43 -2.65
C GLY A 266 -25.81 -46.17 -1.15
N PHE A 267 -24.58 -46.44 -0.68
CA PHE A 267 -24.25 -46.30 0.76
C PHE A 267 -24.14 -44.84 1.23
N ALA A 268 -24.05 -43.91 0.30
CA ALA A 268 -23.93 -42.49 0.58
C ALA A 268 -25.23 -41.71 0.32
N ASP A 269 -26.37 -42.40 0.15
CA ASP A 269 -27.68 -41.77 -0.08
C ASP A 269 -27.98 -40.73 1.02
N GLY A 270 -28.40 -39.52 0.61
CA GLY A 270 -28.67 -38.39 1.52
C GLY A 270 -27.44 -37.63 2.00
N VAL A 271 -26.23 -38.02 1.60
CA VAL A 271 -25.01 -37.30 1.95
C VAL A 271 -24.81 -36.10 1.03
N LEU A 272 -24.71 -34.91 1.63
CA LEU A 272 -24.35 -33.68 0.92
C LEU A 272 -22.85 -33.63 0.67
N TYR A 273 -22.47 -33.16 -0.51
CA TYR A 273 -21.06 -32.92 -0.85
C TYR A 273 -20.86 -31.53 -1.45
N ASP A 274 -19.67 -30.98 -1.25
CA ASP A 274 -19.15 -29.79 -1.94
C ASP A 274 -17.66 -30.05 -2.23
N LEU A 275 -17.32 -30.11 -3.51
CA LEU A 275 -15.96 -30.33 -4.00
C LEU A 275 -15.53 -29.14 -4.81
N SER A 276 -14.49 -28.46 -4.40
CA SER A 276 -13.96 -27.30 -5.10
C SER A 276 -12.45 -27.30 -5.18
N GLY A 277 -11.94 -26.55 -6.17
CA GLY A 277 -10.54 -26.20 -6.28
C GLY A 277 -10.40 -24.72 -6.54
N SER A 278 -9.40 -24.10 -5.92
CA SER A 278 -9.10 -22.67 -6.06
C SER A 278 -7.66 -22.46 -6.48
N VAL A 279 -7.44 -21.47 -7.32
CA VAL A 279 -6.13 -20.95 -7.68
C VAL A 279 -6.15 -19.44 -7.54
N GLY A 280 -5.08 -18.87 -6.99
CA GLY A 280 -4.96 -17.44 -6.83
C GLY A 280 -3.51 -16.97 -6.98
N ARG A 281 -3.36 -15.73 -7.41
CA ARG A 281 -2.09 -15.01 -7.50
C ARG A 281 -2.27 -13.60 -6.97
N SER A 282 -1.39 -13.19 -6.07
CA SER A 282 -1.29 -11.81 -5.61
C SER A 282 0.11 -11.31 -5.92
N GLU A 283 0.20 -10.16 -6.57
CA GLU A 283 1.44 -9.47 -6.90
C GLU A 283 1.42 -8.08 -6.30
N SER A 284 2.50 -7.72 -5.62
CA SER A 284 2.67 -6.37 -5.06
C SER A 284 4.05 -5.85 -5.42
N GLN A 285 4.08 -4.75 -6.13
CA GLN A 285 5.30 -4.02 -6.46
C GLN A 285 5.28 -2.70 -5.72
N TYR A 286 6.31 -2.44 -4.92
CA TYR A 286 6.42 -1.22 -4.15
C TYR A 286 7.60 -0.38 -4.61
N VAL A 287 7.38 0.93 -4.72
CA VAL A 287 8.39 1.91 -5.07
C VAL A 287 8.36 3.06 -4.08
N ILE A 288 9.53 3.48 -3.63
CA ILE A 288 9.68 4.71 -2.87
C ILE A 288 10.32 5.76 -3.80
N TYR A 289 9.59 6.83 -4.02
CA TYR A 289 10.04 7.98 -4.82
C TYR A 289 10.58 9.07 -3.89
N ASN A 290 11.35 10.00 -4.45
CA ASN A 290 11.94 11.12 -3.72
C ASN A 290 12.65 10.66 -2.44
N THR A 291 13.54 9.69 -2.60
CA THR A 291 14.30 9.09 -1.50
C THR A 291 15.77 8.91 -1.92
N LEU A 292 16.61 8.70 -0.93
CA LEU A 292 18.00 8.33 -1.16
C LEU A 292 18.39 7.15 -0.27
N ASN A 293 19.38 6.41 -0.70
CA ASN A 293 19.99 5.34 0.09
C ASN A 293 21.42 5.78 0.48
N ALA A 294 21.55 6.27 1.71
CA ALA A 294 22.82 6.79 2.21
C ALA A 294 23.95 5.74 2.23
N SER A 295 23.64 4.44 2.26
CA SER A 295 24.65 3.38 2.23
C SER A 295 25.36 3.22 0.88
N LEU A 296 24.84 3.84 -0.18
CA LEU A 296 25.44 3.83 -1.50
C LEU A 296 26.44 5.00 -1.72
N GLY A 297 26.55 5.90 -0.74
CA GLY A 297 27.44 7.05 -0.77
C GLY A 297 26.91 8.24 -1.61
N PRO A 298 27.74 9.30 -1.79
CA PRO A 298 27.28 10.56 -2.36
C PRO A 298 27.10 10.55 -3.89
N THR A 299 27.59 9.53 -4.57
CA THR A 299 27.66 9.49 -6.06
C THR A 299 26.54 8.68 -6.71
N THR A 300 25.61 8.13 -5.94
CA THR A 300 24.47 7.39 -6.48
C THR A 300 23.24 8.29 -6.59
N PRO A 301 22.52 8.24 -7.71
CA PRO A 301 21.30 9.00 -7.89
C PRO A 301 20.19 8.52 -6.97
#